data_4498b7219c3ed49557f26b56e75f8fb8
#
_entry.id   4498b7219c3ed49557f26b56e75f8fb8
#
_cell.length_a   1.000
_cell.length_b   1.000
_cell.length_c   1.000
_cell.angle_alpha   90.00
_cell.angle_beta   90.00
_cell.angle_gamma   90.00
#
_symmetry.space_group_name_H-M   'P 1'
#
loop_
_entity.id
_entity.type
_entity.pdbx_description
1 polymer ?
#
loop_
_entity_poly.entity_id
_entity_poly.type
_entity_poly.pdbx_seq_one_letter_code
_entity_poly.pdbx_strand_id
1 'polypeptide(L)'
;GRLMKHQATIQPRMETYRTLLKQNTFLSGAAEECLKQLCAPEDQIYVTLWAPALVQYVAWVLEEAQKNRQKRLYFLARDAYPMYLVAKKMVEYLHIPIEICYLRVSRYALRIPEYHLLGDACLDRIFLSGIDISFYQILNRAALSEEEMIAVCREINYQRSLHATLNRKEIFNLRERVKKCCAEGTTHLLERIYEKSDAAYETTIGYLRQEGLLDNVRYAIVDSGWVGTIQKSLQTLLAQEKPGITLTGYYFGLYEYPVNRNNCRYEAYYFMPKGNIRKKAGFSNCLFEVMYSEPCPMIKAYCCEAGRYIPVFSQVENPNTEQLKKNNELLRMFMDHLSKQPEHKAAMLCQKDIAGKLYETIMSRPNRWEAKYYGMQLFSDDLSDEHMRCIANRLTQREIKDLRILSKLCIMLGLSKKVIHESGWIEGTIVNAGKHISSNLRSARMAKYVTHLRQSLKAK
;
A
#
# COMPACT_ATOMS: atom_id res chain seq x y z
N GLY A 1 -16.35 9.76 35.90
CA GLY A 1 -17.33 9.56 34.81
C GLY A 1 -16.74 9.48 33.41
N ARG A 2 -15.76 10.29 33.02
CA ARG A 2 -15.12 10.25 31.70
C ARG A 2 -14.11 9.09 31.53
N LEU A 3 -13.41 8.75 32.59
CA LEU A 3 -12.46 7.61 32.60
C LEU A 3 -13.18 6.25 32.52
N MET A 4 -14.31 6.11 33.25
CA MET A 4 -15.11 4.88 33.17
C MET A 4 -15.80 4.69 31.80
N LYS A 5 -16.22 5.78 31.14
CA LYS A 5 -16.76 5.71 29.78
C LYS A 5 -15.67 5.33 28.74
N HIS A 6 -14.40 5.66 29.01
CA HIS A 6 -13.28 5.30 28.15
C HIS A 6 -12.91 3.82 28.28
N GLN A 7 -12.91 3.28 29.52
CA GLN A 7 -12.70 1.85 29.74
C GLN A 7 -13.85 1.00 29.21
N ALA A 8 -15.09 1.44 29.35
CA ALA A 8 -16.26 0.74 28.81
C ALA A 8 -16.31 0.70 27.27
N THR A 9 -15.57 1.58 26.56
CA THR A 9 -15.53 1.59 25.09
C THR A 9 -14.47 0.64 24.49
N ILE A 10 -13.49 0.19 25.27
CA ILE A 10 -12.46 -0.75 24.78
C ILE A 10 -12.82 -2.19 25.11
N GLN A 11 -13.29 -2.48 26.33
CA GLN A 11 -13.63 -3.84 26.76
C GLN A 11 -14.64 -4.56 25.86
N PRO A 12 -15.77 -3.96 25.40
CA PRO A 12 -16.68 -4.64 24.49
C PRO A 12 -16.06 -4.98 23.13
N ARG A 13 -15.12 -4.17 22.64
CA ARG A 13 -14.44 -4.40 21.35
C ARG A 13 -13.42 -5.52 21.47
N MET A 14 -12.64 -5.58 22.54
CA MET A 14 -11.72 -6.69 22.82
C MET A 14 -12.48 -8.02 22.87
N GLU A 15 -13.62 -8.08 23.53
CA GLU A 15 -14.47 -9.27 23.55
C GLU A 15 -15.02 -9.62 22.17
N THR A 16 -15.34 -8.63 21.35
CA THR A 16 -15.74 -8.84 19.94
C THR A 16 -14.62 -9.52 19.14
N TYR A 17 -13.40 -9.02 19.23
CA TYR A 17 -12.26 -9.59 18.52
C TYR A 17 -11.93 -11.00 19.04
N ARG A 18 -11.89 -11.19 20.32
CA ARG A 18 -11.67 -12.51 20.96
C ARG A 18 -12.76 -13.52 20.55
N THR A 19 -14.02 -13.08 20.50
CA THR A 19 -15.15 -13.92 20.07
C THR A 19 -15.01 -14.34 18.61
N LEU A 20 -14.62 -13.43 17.71
CA LEU A 20 -14.35 -13.76 16.32
C LEU A 20 -13.19 -14.76 16.18
N LEU A 21 -12.13 -14.59 16.97
CA LEU A 21 -10.97 -15.49 16.97
C LEU A 21 -11.32 -16.91 17.43
N LYS A 22 -12.30 -17.09 18.31
CA LYS A 22 -12.72 -18.42 18.77
C LYS A 22 -13.18 -19.33 17.64
N GLN A 23 -13.56 -18.78 16.48
CA GLN A 23 -13.89 -19.55 15.29
C GLN A 23 -12.66 -20.22 14.65
N ASN A 24 -11.48 -19.80 15.04
CA ASN A 24 -10.22 -20.42 14.66
C ASN A 24 -9.39 -20.64 15.93
N THR A 25 -9.43 -21.86 16.47
CA THR A 25 -8.80 -22.20 17.76
C THR A 25 -7.29 -22.05 17.75
N PHE A 26 -6.66 -22.17 16.58
CA PHE A 26 -5.22 -22.02 16.39
C PHE A 26 -4.78 -20.56 16.59
N LEU A 27 -5.45 -19.63 15.92
CA LEU A 27 -5.21 -18.19 16.07
C LEU A 27 -5.63 -17.68 17.45
N SER A 28 -6.75 -18.15 17.95
CA SER A 28 -7.25 -17.80 19.28
C SER A 28 -6.28 -18.22 20.38
N GLY A 29 -5.74 -19.43 20.30
CA GLY A 29 -4.75 -19.91 21.27
C GLY A 29 -3.50 -19.05 21.34
N ALA A 30 -2.96 -18.65 20.19
CA ALA A 30 -1.80 -17.75 20.13
C ALA A 30 -2.12 -16.37 20.69
N ALA A 31 -3.29 -15.80 20.36
CA ALA A 31 -3.73 -14.51 20.88
C ALA A 31 -3.88 -14.51 22.41
N GLU A 32 -4.52 -15.53 22.96
CA GLU A 32 -4.72 -15.65 24.40
C GLU A 32 -3.37 -15.76 25.17
N GLU A 33 -2.40 -16.47 24.63
CA GLU A 33 -1.05 -16.53 25.21
C GLU A 33 -0.37 -15.16 25.20
N CYS A 34 -0.48 -14.39 24.09
CA CYS A 34 0.03 -13.03 24.04
C CYS A 34 -0.64 -12.11 25.07
N LEU A 35 -1.96 -12.20 25.22
CA LEU A 35 -2.73 -11.35 26.14
C LEU A 35 -2.31 -11.49 27.59
N LYS A 36 -1.76 -12.63 28.00
CA LYS A 36 -1.24 -12.84 29.38
C LYS A 36 -0.09 -11.89 29.71
N GLN A 37 0.62 -11.36 28.72
CA GLN A 37 1.82 -10.55 28.88
C GLN A 37 1.60 -9.07 28.51
N LEU A 38 0.43 -8.70 28.01
CA LEU A 38 0.16 -7.38 27.44
C LEU A 38 -0.86 -6.60 28.26
N CYS A 39 -0.54 -5.34 28.57
CA CYS A 39 -1.41 -4.43 29.32
C CYS A 39 -1.96 -3.28 28.48
N ALA A 40 -1.17 -2.77 27.51
CA ALA A 40 -1.58 -1.63 26.69
C ALA A 40 -2.70 -2.03 25.71
N PRO A 41 -3.77 -1.22 25.59
CA PRO A 41 -4.90 -1.52 24.70
C PRO A 41 -4.48 -1.73 23.24
N GLU A 42 -3.57 -0.91 22.71
CA GLU A 42 -3.06 -1.00 21.36
C GLU A 42 -2.33 -2.32 21.10
N ASP A 43 -1.57 -2.81 22.08
CA ASP A 43 -0.86 -4.09 21.99
C ASP A 43 -1.84 -5.26 22.01
N GLN A 44 -2.86 -5.18 22.86
CA GLN A 44 -3.92 -6.18 22.95
C GLN A 44 -4.74 -6.26 21.66
N ILE A 45 -5.06 -5.12 21.05
CA ILE A 45 -5.75 -5.07 19.75
C ILE A 45 -4.85 -5.64 18.65
N TYR A 46 -3.56 -5.35 18.67
CA TYR A 46 -2.64 -5.88 17.68
C TYR A 46 -2.66 -7.41 17.62
N VAL A 47 -2.55 -8.07 18.77
CA VAL A 47 -2.50 -9.54 18.84
C VAL A 47 -3.85 -10.22 18.68
N THR A 48 -4.95 -9.50 18.81
CA THR A 48 -6.31 -10.05 18.64
C THR A 48 -6.94 -9.70 17.30
N LEU A 49 -6.37 -8.76 16.55
CA LEU A 49 -6.91 -8.32 15.26
C LEU A 49 -5.83 -8.31 14.17
N TRP A 50 -4.83 -7.44 14.29
CA TRP A 50 -3.87 -7.18 13.21
C TRP A 50 -2.97 -8.38 12.91
N ALA A 51 -2.43 -9.03 13.94
CA ALA A 51 -1.58 -10.19 13.75
C ALA A 51 -2.35 -11.39 13.21
N PRO A 52 -3.45 -11.86 13.82
CA PRO A 52 -4.17 -13.02 13.31
C PRO A 52 -4.76 -12.80 11.91
N ALA A 53 -5.24 -11.60 11.59
CA ALA A 53 -5.75 -11.30 10.26
C ALA A 53 -4.66 -11.39 9.19
N LEU A 54 -3.47 -10.86 9.45
CA LEU A 54 -2.33 -10.96 8.54
C LEU A 54 -1.85 -12.39 8.37
N VAL A 55 -1.79 -13.15 9.45
CA VAL A 55 -1.41 -14.57 9.40
C VAL A 55 -2.33 -15.36 8.49
N GLN A 56 -3.62 -15.09 8.54
CA GLN A 56 -4.59 -15.78 7.69
C GLN A 56 -4.39 -15.47 6.20
N TYR A 57 -4.08 -14.22 5.87
CA TYR A 57 -3.70 -13.85 4.50
C TYR A 57 -2.45 -14.60 4.04
N VAL A 58 -1.40 -14.61 4.85
CA VAL A 58 -0.14 -15.27 4.50
C VAL A 58 -0.33 -16.80 4.38
N ALA A 59 -1.15 -17.39 5.21
CA ALA A 59 -1.50 -18.81 5.10
C ALA A 59 -2.15 -19.12 3.74
N TRP A 60 -3.05 -18.25 3.27
CA TRP A 60 -3.63 -18.35 1.93
C TRP A 60 -2.56 -18.24 0.84
N VAL A 61 -1.61 -17.30 0.97
CA VAL A 61 -0.50 -17.15 0.01
C VAL A 61 0.30 -18.44 -0.09
N LEU A 62 0.67 -19.03 1.05
CA LEU A 62 1.45 -20.27 1.07
C LEU A 62 0.68 -21.45 0.47
N GLU A 63 -0.62 -21.52 0.72
CA GLU A 63 -1.49 -22.54 0.12
C GLU A 63 -1.57 -22.39 -1.40
N GLU A 64 -1.79 -21.17 -1.90
CA GLU A 64 -1.81 -20.89 -3.34
C GLU A 64 -0.45 -21.16 -4.00
N ALA A 65 0.63 -20.80 -3.32
CA ALA A 65 1.99 -21.06 -3.80
C ALA A 65 2.27 -22.56 -3.93
N GLN A 66 1.82 -23.38 -2.99
CA GLN A 66 1.94 -24.83 -3.06
C GLN A 66 1.10 -25.41 -4.20
N LYS A 67 -0.14 -25.00 -4.36
CA LYS A 67 -1.03 -25.40 -5.47
C LYS A 67 -0.41 -25.10 -6.84
N ASN A 68 0.24 -23.93 -6.97
CA ASN A 68 0.86 -23.47 -8.20
C ASN A 68 2.31 -23.95 -8.35
N ARG A 69 2.78 -24.81 -7.44
CA ARG A 69 4.14 -25.39 -7.45
C ARG A 69 5.24 -24.31 -7.45
N GLN A 70 5.00 -23.20 -6.77
CA GLN A 70 6.03 -22.18 -6.56
C GLN A 70 7.14 -22.73 -5.66
N LYS A 71 8.39 -22.42 -5.99
CA LYS A 71 9.57 -22.82 -5.20
C LYS A 71 10.14 -21.67 -4.39
N ARG A 72 9.79 -20.44 -4.74
CA ARG A 72 10.28 -19.23 -4.13
C ARG A 72 9.20 -18.15 -4.10
N LEU A 73 9.17 -17.36 -3.03
CA LEU A 73 8.28 -16.19 -2.90
C LEU A 73 9.13 -14.98 -2.53
N TYR A 74 8.89 -13.87 -3.24
CA TYR A 74 9.48 -12.58 -2.95
C TYR A 74 8.44 -11.66 -2.33
N PHE A 75 8.68 -11.28 -1.08
CA PHE A 75 7.84 -10.32 -0.36
C PHE A 75 8.39 -8.92 -0.60
N LEU A 76 7.56 -8.02 -1.10
CA LEU A 76 8.00 -6.71 -1.57
C LEU A 76 8.05 -5.68 -0.44
N ALA A 77 9.19 -4.99 -0.29
CA ALA A 77 9.30 -3.87 0.64
C ALA A 77 8.28 -2.78 0.26
N ARG A 78 7.76 -2.03 1.19
CA ARG A 78 7.93 -2.12 2.66
C ARG A 78 6.75 -2.84 3.30
N ASP A 79 5.57 -2.80 2.64
CA ASP A 79 4.29 -3.29 3.15
C ASP A 79 4.31 -4.80 3.42
N ALA A 80 5.00 -5.57 2.60
CA ALA A 80 5.06 -7.01 2.77
C ALA A 80 6.12 -7.49 3.77
N TYR A 81 6.82 -6.59 4.48
CA TYR A 81 7.78 -7.00 5.51
C TYR A 81 7.11 -7.82 6.64
N PRO A 82 5.99 -7.39 7.24
CA PRO A 82 5.31 -8.23 8.24
C PRO A 82 4.85 -9.57 7.66
N MET A 83 4.41 -9.59 6.40
CA MET A 83 4.03 -10.84 5.70
C MET A 83 5.22 -11.78 5.56
N TYR A 84 6.40 -11.22 5.24
CA TYR A 84 7.66 -11.96 5.18
C TYR A 84 8.00 -12.61 6.52
N LEU A 85 7.86 -11.87 7.64
CA LEU A 85 8.11 -12.41 8.98
C LEU A 85 7.19 -13.60 9.29
N VAL A 86 5.92 -13.49 8.95
CA VAL A 86 4.94 -14.57 9.13
C VAL A 86 5.28 -15.79 8.26
N ALA A 87 5.52 -15.57 6.97
CA ALA A 87 5.82 -16.64 6.03
C ALA A 87 7.10 -17.38 6.39
N LYS A 88 8.15 -16.66 6.78
CA LYS A 88 9.42 -17.21 7.19
C LYS A 88 9.25 -18.17 8.37
N LYS A 89 8.46 -17.79 9.37
CA LYS A 89 8.16 -18.62 10.53
C LYS A 89 7.29 -19.82 10.18
N MET A 90 6.26 -19.61 9.36
CA MET A 90 5.35 -20.69 8.96
C MET A 90 6.02 -21.78 8.15
N VAL A 91 6.85 -21.44 7.17
CA VAL A 91 7.56 -22.46 6.38
C VAL A 91 8.53 -23.26 7.22
N GLU A 92 9.10 -22.63 8.24
CA GLU A 92 10.01 -23.29 9.17
C GLU A 92 9.30 -24.35 10.01
N TYR A 93 8.25 -23.96 10.76
CA TYR A 93 7.60 -24.90 11.68
C TYR A 93 6.62 -25.87 11.01
N LEU A 94 6.11 -25.55 9.82
CA LEU A 94 5.23 -26.45 9.03
C LEU A 94 6.01 -27.28 7.98
N HIS A 95 7.32 -27.07 7.87
CA HIS A 95 8.18 -27.75 6.89
C HIS A 95 7.71 -27.61 5.44
N ILE A 96 7.29 -26.38 5.08
CA ILE A 96 6.87 -26.07 3.71
C ILE A 96 8.08 -25.82 2.83
N PRO A 97 8.24 -26.54 1.69
CA PRO A 97 9.46 -26.46 0.85
C PRO A 97 9.41 -25.25 -0.11
N ILE A 98 9.25 -24.05 0.43
CA ILE A 98 9.26 -22.80 -0.33
C ILE A 98 10.31 -21.88 0.27
N GLU A 99 11.18 -21.36 -0.57
CA GLU A 99 12.16 -20.34 -0.19
C GLU A 99 11.47 -18.99 -0.02
N ILE A 100 11.66 -18.35 1.10
CA ILE A 100 11.03 -17.07 1.45
C ILE A 100 12.09 -15.97 1.37
N CYS A 101 11.91 -15.02 0.46
CA CYS A 101 12.84 -13.92 0.20
C CYS A 101 12.15 -12.58 0.43
N TYR A 102 12.92 -11.60 0.90
CA TYR A 102 12.48 -10.21 1.00
C TYR A 102 13.15 -9.39 -0.08
N LEU A 103 12.36 -8.70 -0.91
CA LEU A 103 12.87 -7.92 -2.04
C LEU A 103 12.72 -6.42 -1.75
N ARG A 104 13.83 -5.71 -1.71
CA ARG A 104 13.86 -4.28 -1.45
C ARG A 104 13.62 -3.49 -2.72
N VAL A 105 12.35 -3.25 -2.98
CA VAL A 105 11.86 -2.47 -4.13
C VAL A 105 10.93 -1.35 -3.68
N SER A 106 10.71 -0.37 -4.55
CA SER A 106 9.70 0.66 -4.37
C SER A 106 9.17 1.08 -5.73
N ARG A 107 8.00 1.71 -5.76
CA ARG A 107 7.46 2.30 -6.99
C ARG A 107 8.42 3.35 -7.57
N TYR A 108 9.02 4.15 -6.73
CA TYR A 108 9.98 5.18 -7.13
C TYR A 108 11.22 4.55 -7.80
N ALA A 109 11.89 3.62 -7.12
CA ALA A 109 13.10 2.99 -7.61
C ALA A 109 12.90 2.20 -8.90
N LEU A 110 11.74 1.59 -9.12
CA LEU A 110 11.47 0.78 -10.32
C LEU A 110 10.96 1.61 -11.51
N ARG A 111 10.31 2.74 -11.28
CA ARG A 111 9.80 3.59 -12.37
C ARG A 111 10.89 4.28 -13.15
N ILE A 112 11.91 4.78 -12.47
CA ILE A 112 13.01 5.50 -13.11
C ILE A 112 13.71 4.64 -14.16
N PRO A 113 14.09 3.38 -13.89
CA PRO A 113 14.68 2.51 -14.91
C PRO A 113 13.81 2.25 -16.14
N GLU A 114 12.50 2.39 -16.04
CA GLU A 114 11.57 2.18 -17.14
C GLU A 114 11.47 3.36 -18.12
N TYR A 115 11.79 4.58 -17.69
CA TYR A 115 11.48 5.79 -18.48
C TYR A 115 12.10 5.80 -19.86
N HIS A 116 13.36 5.40 -20.01
CA HIS A 116 13.99 5.32 -21.32
C HIS A 116 13.38 4.23 -22.23
N LEU A 117 12.77 3.18 -21.63
CA LEU A 117 12.07 2.14 -22.38
C LEU A 117 10.69 2.62 -22.89
N LEU A 118 10.08 3.58 -22.21
CA LEU A 118 8.79 4.15 -22.58
C LEU A 118 8.90 5.25 -23.64
N GLY A 119 10.09 5.82 -23.82
CA GLY A 119 10.26 7.00 -24.65
C GLY A 119 9.53 8.22 -24.08
N ASP A 120 9.00 9.09 -24.95
CA ASP A 120 8.29 10.32 -24.54
C ASP A 120 7.02 10.07 -23.72
N ALA A 121 6.45 8.87 -23.80
CA ALA A 121 5.33 8.45 -22.94
C ALA A 121 5.68 8.49 -21.44
N CYS A 122 6.96 8.52 -21.06
CA CYS A 122 7.36 8.69 -19.67
C CYS A 122 6.86 10.01 -19.06
N LEU A 123 6.63 11.03 -19.87
CA LEU A 123 6.07 12.30 -19.43
C LEU A 123 4.67 12.15 -18.84
N ASP A 124 3.86 11.26 -19.38
CA ASP A 124 2.53 10.99 -18.84
C ASP A 124 2.61 10.37 -17.44
N ARG A 125 3.66 9.62 -17.14
CA ARG A 125 3.90 9.04 -15.82
C ARG A 125 4.32 10.05 -14.78
N ILE A 126 5.19 11.00 -15.11
CA ILE A 126 5.63 12.01 -14.16
C ILE A 126 4.57 13.09 -13.92
N PHE A 127 3.69 13.34 -14.89
CA PHE A 127 2.61 14.33 -14.82
C PHE A 127 1.29 13.78 -14.28
N LEU A 128 1.31 12.66 -13.56
CA LEU A 128 0.10 12.17 -12.90
C LEU A 128 -0.39 13.15 -11.85
N SER A 129 -1.70 13.40 -11.85
CA SER A 129 -2.34 14.23 -10.85
C SER A 129 -2.35 13.54 -9.48
N GLY A 130 -2.49 14.34 -8.43
CA GLY A 130 -2.57 13.87 -7.06
C GLY A 130 -2.98 15.03 -6.15
N ILE A 131 -2.86 14.82 -4.84
CA ILE A 131 -3.16 15.83 -3.83
C ILE A 131 -1.90 16.69 -3.63
N ASP A 132 -2.08 18.02 -3.67
CA ASP A 132 -1.02 19.02 -3.43
C ASP A 132 0.23 18.82 -4.31
N ILE A 133 0.04 18.51 -5.58
CA ILE A 133 1.14 18.29 -6.53
C ILE A 133 1.72 19.63 -7.00
N SER A 134 3.04 19.76 -6.88
CA SER A 134 3.84 20.86 -7.42
C SER A 134 4.68 20.42 -8.61
N PHE A 135 5.24 21.39 -9.35
CA PHE A 135 6.18 21.06 -10.43
C PHE A 135 7.46 20.42 -9.89
N TYR A 136 7.89 20.82 -8.69
CA TYR A 136 8.98 20.14 -7.98
C TYR A 136 8.73 18.64 -7.84
N GLN A 137 7.56 18.25 -7.36
CA GLN A 137 7.21 16.85 -7.19
C GLN A 137 7.15 16.08 -8.51
N ILE A 138 6.62 16.70 -9.56
CA ILE A 138 6.58 16.11 -10.90
C ILE A 138 8.00 15.81 -11.39
N LEU A 139 8.91 16.76 -11.31
CA LEU A 139 10.31 16.60 -11.74
C LEU A 139 11.09 15.65 -10.81
N ASN A 140 10.75 15.63 -9.54
CA ASN A 140 11.35 14.70 -8.57
C ASN A 140 10.99 13.23 -8.87
N ARG A 141 9.84 12.98 -9.49
CA ARG A 141 9.46 11.64 -9.96
C ARG A 141 10.40 11.06 -11.01
N ALA A 142 11.13 11.94 -11.70
CA ALA A 142 12.18 11.59 -12.65
C ALA A 142 13.60 11.68 -12.06
N ALA A 143 13.72 11.88 -10.76
CA ALA A 143 14.98 12.00 -10.02
C ALA A 143 15.88 13.16 -10.49
N LEU A 144 15.30 14.25 -11.00
CA LEU A 144 16.07 15.45 -11.34
C LEU A 144 16.63 16.11 -10.08
N SER A 145 17.85 16.61 -10.17
CA SER A 145 18.43 17.47 -9.14
C SER A 145 17.73 18.83 -9.15
N GLU A 146 17.87 19.58 -8.06
CA GLU A 146 17.30 20.94 -7.98
C GLU A 146 17.85 21.86 -9.08
N GLU A 147 19.16 21.77 -9.38
CA GLU A 147 19.78 22.51 -10.48
C GLU A 147 19.18 22.16 -11.83
N GLU A 148 18.94 20.88 -12.08
CA GLU A 148 18.27 20.41 -13.31
C GLU A 148 16.83 20.89 -13.39
N MET A 149 16.10 20.91 -12.27
CA MET A 149 14.73 21.45 -12.20
C MET A 149 14.70 22.95 -12.56
N ILE A 150 15.64 23.72 -12.04
CA ILE A 150 15.78 25.16 -12.34
C ILE A 150 16.09 25.34 -13.83
N ALA A 151 16.97 24.53 -14.40
CA ALA A 151 17.29 24.58 -15.81
C ALA A 151 16.05 24.30 -16.68
N VAL A 152 15.25 23.29 -16.33
CA VAL A 152 14.01 22.99 -17.04
C VAL A 152 13.02 24.16 -16.97
N CYS A 153 12.84 24.75 -15.79
CA CYS A 153 11.98 25.92 -15.62
C CYS A 153 12.37 27.08 -16.53
N ARG A 154 13.66 27.31 -16.66
CA ARG A 154 14.21 28.37 -17.55
C ARG A 154 13.96 28.01 -19.02
N GLU A 155 14.20 26.77 -19.41
CA GLU A 155 14.06 26.31 -20.79
C GLU A 155 12.61 26.38 -21.29
N ILE A 156 11.63 26.13 -20.42
CA ILE A 156 10.20 26.20 -20.76
C ILE A 156 9.55 27.54 -20.38
N ASN A 157 10.33 28.47 -19.84
CA ASN A 157 9.86 29.77 -19.35
C ASN A 157 8.75 29.65 -18.29
N TYR A 158 8.96 28.78 -17.30
CA TYR A 158 8.05 28.59 -16.18
C TYR A 158 8.23 29.69 -15.15
N GLN A 159 7.18 30.48 -14.91
CA GLN A 159 7.24 31.70 -14.09
C GLN A 159 6.82 31.51 -12.64
N ARG A 160 6.18 30.39 -12.31
CA ARG A 160 5.70 30.10 -10.95
C ARG A 160 6.79 29.47 -10.10
N SER A 161 6.62 29.51 -8.77
CA SER A 161 7.47 28.74 -7.86
C SER A 161 7.38 27.24 -8.15
N LEU A 162 8.51 26.53 -8.10
CA LEU A 162 8.56 25.06 -8.20
C LEU A 162 7.65 24.37 -7.17
N HIS A 163 7.52 24.96 -5.98
CA HIS A 163 6.75 24.39 -4.88
C HIS A 163 5.29 24.83 -4.86
N ALA A 164 4.86 25.66 -5.81
CA ALA A 164 3.46 26.06 -5.90
C ALA A 164 2.55 24.88 -6.28
N THR A 165 1.50 24.66 -5.51
CA THR A 165 0.51 23.61 -5.76
C THR A 165 -0.25 23.88 -7.07
N LEU A 166 -0.39 22.84 -7.88
CA LEU A 166 -1.08 22.86 -9.16
C LEU A 166 -2.38 22.05 -9.09
N ASN A 167 -3.46 22.58 -9.66
CA ASN A 167 -4.69 21.84 -9.85
C ASN A 167 -4.60 20.94 -11.10
N ARG A 168 -5.59 20.07 -11.30
CA ARG A 168 -5.63 19.13 -12.45
C ARG A 168 -5.47 19.82 -13.81
N LYS A 169 -6.14 20.95 -13.99
CA LYS A 169 -6.08 21.70 -15.26
C LYS A 169 -4.69 22.31 -15.48
N GLU A 170 -4.11 22.86 -14.42
CA GLU A 170 -2.75 23.40 -14.46
C GLU A 170 -1.70 22.31 -14.75
N ILE A 171 -1.82 21.13 -14.14
CA ILE A 171 -0.95 19.98 -14.42
C ILE A 171 -1.09 19.55 -15.88
N PHE A 172 -2.31 19.44 -16.39
CA PHE A 172 -2.57 19.09 -17.78
C PHE A 172 -1.94 20.11 -18.75
N ASN A 173 -2.16 21.40 -18.51
CA ASN A 173 -1.61 22.47 -19.35
C ASN A 173 -0.07 22.49 -19.32
N LEU A 174 0.50 22.28 -18.15
CA LEU A 174 1.96 22.21 -17.99
C LEU A 174 2.53 21.01 -18.73
N ARG A 175 1.88 19.84 -18.63
CA ARG A 175 2.28 18.66 -19.38
C ARG A 175 2.30 18.91 -20.89
N GLU A 176 1.24 19.50 -21.44
CA GLU A 176 1.15 19.77 -22.87
C GLU A 176 2.21 20.79 -23.30
N ARG A 177 2.47 21.79 -22.47
CA ARG A 177 3.54 22.77 -22.72
C ARG A 177 4.93 22.13 -22.72
N VAL A 178 5.21 21.25 -21.75
CA VAL A 178 6.48 20.52 -21.69
C VAL A 178 6.64 19.59 -22.89
N LYS A 179 5.60 18.87 -23.28
CA LYS A 179 5.62 18.01 -24.49
C LYS A 179 5.95 18.82 -25.73
N LYS A 180 5.34 19.99 -25.89
CA LYS A 180 5.63 20.90 -27.01
C LYS A 180 7.08 21.38 -26.99
N CYS A 181 7.59 21.81 -25.83
CA CYS A 181 8.98 22.24 -25.68
C CYS A 181 9.97 21.11 -25.99
N CYS A 182 9.67 19.89 -25.57
CA CYS A 182 10.47 18.70 -25.92
C CYS A 182 10.50 18.46 -27.44
N ALA A 183 9.35 18.55 -28.09
CA ALA A 183 9.24 18.35 -29.54
C ALA A 183 9.97 19.44 -30.33
N GLU A 184 9.94 20.69 -29.86
CA GLU A 184 10.62 21.82 -30.47
C GLU A 184 12.12 21.92 -30.13
N GLY A 185 12.60 21.10 -29.20
CA GLY A 185 14.00 21.10 -28.77
C GLY A 185 14.39 22.28 -27.87
N THR A 186 13.40 22.98 -27.29
CA THR A 186 13.65 24.12 -26.38
C THR A 186 14.00 23.70 -24.95
N THR A 187 13.75 22.45 -24.59
CA THR A 187 14.17 21.85 -23.33
C THR A 187 14.90 20.53 -23.55
N HIS A 188 15.83 20.22 -22.67
CA HIS A 188 16.56 18.95 -22.64
C HIS A 188 16.02 18.00 -21.56
N LEU A 189 14.76 18.16 -21.19
CA LEU A 189 14.14 17.34 -20.12
C LEU A 189 14.17 15.85 -20.43
N LEU A 190 13.77 15.46 -21.65
CA LEU A 190 13.74 14.04 -22.03
C LEU A 190 15.14 13.42 -22.02
N GLU A 191 16.14 14.12 -22.53
CA GLU A 191 17.52 13.66 -22.52
C GLU A 191 18.02 13.45 -21.09
N ARG A 192 17.69 14.37 -20.17
CA ARG A 192 18.02 14.22 -18.75
C ARG A 192 17.33 13.03 -18.11
N ILE A 193 16.05 12.82 -18.43
CA ILE A 193 15.29 11.67 -17.95
C ILE A 193 15.90 10.36 -18.47
N TYR A 194 16.20 10.27 -19.75
CA TYR A 194 16.75 9.05 -20.35
C TYR A 194 18.14 8.71 -19.82
N GLU A 195 19.00 9.70 -19.63
CA GLU A 195 20.32 9.49 -19.05
C GLU A 195 20.23 8.90 -17.64
N LYS A 196 19.38 9.49 -16.78
CA LYS A 196 19.14 8.97 -15.43
C LYS A 196 18.49 7.59 -15.42
N SER A 197 17.55 7.39 -16.33
CA SER A 197 16.84 6.11 -16.48
C SER A 197 17.79 4.98 -16.91
N ASP A 198 18.64 5.24 -17.87
CA ASP A 198 19.60 4.27 -18.38
C ASP A 198 20.63 3.87 -17.31
N ALA A 199 21.17 4.87 -16.58
CA ALA A 199 22.06 4.61 -15.46
C ALA A 199 21.39 3.81 -14.32
N ALA A 200 20.14 4.15 -14.00
CA ALA A 200 19.35 3.43 -12.99
C ALA A 200 19.00 2.00 -13.44
N TYR A 201 18.80 1.78 -14.71
CA TYR A 201 18.53 0.44 -15.28
C TYR A 201 19.65 -0.54 -14.94
N GLU A 202 20.91 -0.16 -15.18
CA GLU A 202 22.07 -1.00 -14.93
C GLU A 202 22.15 -1.48 -13.48
N THR A 203 22.01 -0.57 -12.51
CA THR A 203 22.08 -0.92 -11.10
C THR A 203 20.84 -1.67 -10.61
N THR A 204 19.67 -1.35 -11.13
CA THR A 204 18.41 -2.02 -10.78
C THR A 204 18.42 -3.48 -11.28
N ILE A 205 18.78 -3.70 -12.54
CA ILE A 205 18.88 -5.07 -13.08
C ILE A 205 19.96 -5.86 -12.37
N GLY A 206 21.10 -5.22 -12.06
CA GLY A 206 22.16 -5.86 -11.25
C GLY A 206 21.63 -6.38 -9.91
N TYR A 207 20.85 -5.54 -9.21
CA TYR A 207 20.22 -5.93 -7.96
C TYR A 207 19.21 -7.08 -8.15
N LEU A 208 18.30 -6.96 -9.11
CA LEU A 208 17.29 -7.99 -9.37
C LEU A 208 17.91 -9.33 -9.77
N ARG A 209 18.97 -9.31 -10.58
CA ARG A 209 19.75 -10.52 -10.94
C ARG A 209 20.41 -11.12 -9.71
N GLN A 210 21.04 -10.30 -8.87
CA GLN A 210 21.67 -10.72 -7.62
C GLN A 210 20.67 -11.42 -6.68
N GLU A 211 19.44 -10.89 -6.59
CA GLU A 211 18.37 -11.46 -5.75
C GLU A 211 17.69 -12.68 -6.38
N GLY A 212 18.09 -13.09 -7.57
CA GLY A 212 17.66 -14.34 -8.19
C GLY A 212 16.39 -14.26 -9.02
N LEU A 213 15.91 -13.05 -9.40
CA LEU A 213 14.68 -12.91 -10.19
C LEU A 213 14.84 -13.36 -11.65
N LEU A 214 16.08 -13.51 -12.11
CA LEU A 214 16.39 -14.06 -13.45
C LEU A 214 16.76 -15.54 -13.39
N ASP A 215 16.76 -16.16 -12.22
CA ASP A 215 16.99 -17.58 -12.05
C ASP A 215 15.92 -18.42 -12.75
N ASN A 216 16.27 -19.62 -13.18
CA ASN A 216 15.32 -20.58 -13.72
C ASN A 216 14.59 -21.34 -12.62
N VAL A 217 13.86 -20.61 -11.80
CA VAL A 217 13.09 -21.10 -10.65
C VAL A 217 11.66 -20.56 -10.74
N ARG A 218 10.68 -21.41 -10.45
CA ARG A 218 9.29 -20.98 -10.40
C ARG A 218 9.02 -20.18 -9.12
N TYR A 219 8.77 -18.89 -9.27
CA TYR A 219 8.54 -18.01 -8.15
C TYR A 219 7.33 -17.09 -8.38
N ALA A 220 6.85 -16.50 -7.29
CA ALA A 220 5.84 -15.45 -7.32
C ALA A 220 6.25 -14.30 -6.40
N ILE A 221 5.60 -13.15 -6.57
CA ILE A 221 5.77 -11.98 -5.69
C ILE A 221 4.55 -11.84 -4.79
N VAL A 222 4.74 -11.25 -3.61
CA VAL A 222 3.70 -11.05 -2.60
C VAL A 222 3.72 -9.60 -2.12
N ASP A 223 2.56 -8.97 -2.08
CA ASP A 223 2.42 -7.58 -1.63
C ASP A 223 0.98 -7.33 -1.12
N SER A 224 0.74 -6.14 -0.61
CA SER A 224 -0.61 -5.68 -0.24
C SER A 224 -1.53 -5.55 -1.46
N GLY A 225 -1.08 -4.90 -2.51
CA GLY A 225 -1.76 -4.86 -3.81
C GLY A 225 -2.26 -3.49 -4.23
N TRP A 226 -3.56 -3.33 -4.24
CA TRP A 226 -4.39 -2.23 -4.71
C TRP A 226 -4.43 -2.14 -6.25
N VAL A 227 -3.33 -1.86 -6.94
CA VAL A 227 -3.28 -1.82 -8.41
C VAL A 227 -2.20 -2.75 -8.99
N GLY A 228 -1.23 -3.20 -8.22
CA GLY A 228 -0.17 -4.11 -8.66
C GLY A 228 0.85 -3.48 -9.62
N THR A 229 1.08 -2.18 -9.53
CA THR A 229 1.99 -1.45 -10.42
C THR A 229 3.44 -1.88 -10.30
N ILE A 230 3.88 -2.33 -9.11
CA ILE A 230 5.25 -2.84 -8.90
C ILE A 230 5.48 -4.10 -9.74
N GLN A 231 4.51 -5.03 -9.77
CA GLN A 231 4.61 -6.23 -10.62
C GLN A 231 4.77 -5.86 -12.09
N LYS A 232 4.03 -4.87 -12.56
CA LYS A 232 4.13 -4.41 -13.95
C LYS A 232 5.52 -3.84 -14.25
N SER A 233 6.06 -3.03 -13.36
CA SER A 233 7.41 -2.48 -13.51
C SER A 233 8.48 -3.59 -13.49
N LEU A 234 8.38 -4.53 -12.57
CA LEU A 234 9.27 -5.70 -12.55
C LEU A 234 9.17 -6.51 -13.84
N GLN A 235 7.95 -6.77 -14.32
CA GLN A 235 7.72 -7.49 -15.57
C GLN A 235 8.39 -6.80 -16.76
N THR A 236 8.24 -5.49 -16.88
CA THR A 236 8.82 -4.69 -17.95
C THR A 236 10.35 -4.77 -17.94
N LEU A 237 10.95 -4.58 -16.76
CA LEU A 237 12.41 -4.60 -16.62
C LEU A 237 12.99 -6.00 -16.84
N LEU A 238 12.41 -7.02 -16.23
CA LEU A 238 12.90 -8.40 -16.35
C LEU A 238 12.73 -8.97 -17.76
N ALA A 239 11.69 -8.56 -18.48
CA ALA A 239 11.46 -8.99 -19.87
C ALA A 239 12.54 -8.48 -20.84
N GLN A 240 13.24 -7.39 -20.51
CA GLN A 240 14.39 -6.91 -21.29
C GLN A 240 15.54 -7.90 -21.24
N GLU A 241 15.75 -8.57 -20.12
CA GLU A 241 16.83 -9.53 -19.89
C GLU A 241 16.42 -10.97 -20.23
N LYS A 242 15.16 -11.31 -19.96
CA LYS A 242 14.60 -12.65 -20.18
C LYS A 242 13.26 -12.56 -20.90
N PRO A 243 13.26 -12.44 -22.24
CA PRO A 243 12.04 -12.40 -23.03
C PRO A 243 11.14 -13.61 -22.75
N GLY A 244 9.85 -13.37 -22.64
CA GLY A 244 8.88 -14.42 -22.34
C GLY A 244 8.67 -14.70 -20.83
N ILE A 245 9.41 -14.07 -19.94
CA ILE A 245 9.14 -14.17 -18.50
C ILE A 245 7.74 -13.64 -18.20
N THR A 246 6.99 -14.35 -17.35
CA THR A 246 5.67 -13.92 -16.86
C THR A 246 5.62 -14.05 -15.36
N LEU A 247 5.30 -12.95 -14.68
CA LEU A 247 5.24 -12.90 -13.22
C LEU A 247 3.86 -13.27 -12.71
N THR A 248 3.83 -13.98 -11.59
CA THR A 248 2.63 -14.21 -10.77
C THR A 248 2.75 -13.37 -9.50
N GLY A 249 1.68 -12.66 -9.13
CA GLY A 249 1.58 -11.91 -7.89
C GLY A 249 0.43 -12.39 -7.02
N TYR A 250 0.68 -12.51 -5.72
CA TYR A 250 -0.31 -12.77 -4.69
C TYR A 250 -0.51 -11.53 -3.84
N TYR A 251 -1.74 -11.04 -3.78
CA TYR A 251 -2.08 -9.77 -3.16
C TYR A 251 -3.15 -9.95 -2.08
N PHE A 252 -3.18 -9.03 -1.14
CA PHE A 252 -4.28 -8.97 -0.19
C PHE A 252 -5.58 -8.56 -0.89
N GLY A 253 -5.55 -7.50 -1.66
CA GLY A 253 -6.69 -7.01 -2.43
C GLY A 253 -6.27 -6.20 -3.64
N LEU A 254 -7.09 -6.26 -4.69
CA LEU A 254 -6.88 -5.52 -5.93
C LEU A 254 -8.15 -4.74 -6.29
N TYR A 255 -8.03 -3.43 -6.39
CA TYR A 255 -9.10 -2.55 -6.88
C TYR A 255 -9.13 -2.50 -8.41
N GLU A 256 -7.96 -2.54 -9.03
CA GLU A 256 -7.78 -2.42 -10.47
C GLU A 256 -6.64 -3.33 -10.93
N TYR A 257 -6.66 -3.69 -12.20
CA TYR A 257 -5.50 -4.28 -12.85
C TYR A 257 -4.65 -3.21 -13.50
N PRO A 258 -3.31 -3.39 -13.60
CA PRO A 258 -2.49 -2.54 -14.45
C PRO A 258 -2.89 -2.67 -15.91
N VAL A 259 -2.72 -1.60 -16.68
CA VAL A 259 -2.94 -1.62 -18.13
C VAL A 259 -1.89 -2.55 -18.78
N ASN A 260 -2.30 -3.33 -19.79
CA ASN A 260 -1.43 -4.25 -20.54
C ASN A 260 -0.73 -5.29 -19.66
N ARG A 261 -1.50 -6.02 -18.82
CA ARG A 261 -0.93 -7.12 -17.97
C ARG A 261 -0.40 -8.32 -18.74
N ASN A 262 -0.70 -8.44 -20.03
CA ASN A 262 -0.32 -9.59 -20.86
C ASN A 262 -0.72 -10.92 -20.21
N ASN A 263 0.18 -11.91 -20.17
CA ASN A 263 -0.06 -13.22 -19.55
C ASN A 263 0.32 -13.27 -18.06
N CYS A 264 0.56 -12.12 -17.43
CA CYS A 264 0.87 -12.06 -15.99
C CYS A 264 -0.35 -12.38 -15.16
N ARG A 265 -0.13 -13.08 -14.05
CA ARG A 265 -1.18 -13.49 -13.14
C ARG A 265 -1.20 -12.56 -11.92
N TYR A 266 -2.41 -12.12 -11.57
CA TYR A 266 -2.72 -11.28 -10.42
C TYR A 266 -3.81 -11.98 -9.62
N GLU A 267 -3.44 -12.56 -8.50
CA GLU A 267 -4.34 -13.28 -7.59
C GLU A 267 -4.50 -12.47 -6.30
N ALA A 268 -5.71 -12.38 -5.77
CA ALA A 268 -5.95 -11.66 -4.52
C ALA A 268 -6.80 -12.46 -3.55
N TYR A 269 -6.52 -12.26 -2.27
CA TYR A 269 -7.14 -12.97 -1.15
C TYR A 269 -8.51 -12.42 -0.81
N TYR A 270 -8.62 -11.09 -0.58
CA TYR A 270 -9.81 -10.49 0.01
C TYR A 270 -10.78 -9.92 -1.02
N PHE A 271 -10.27 -9.20 -2.01
CA PHE A 271 -11.09 -8.69 -3.11
C PHE A 271 -10.30 -8.59 -4.41
N MET A 272 -10.99 -8.84 -5.50
CA MET A 272 -10.51 -8.73 -6.88
C MET A 272 -11.10 -7.49 -7.57
N PRO A 273 -10.53 -7.00 -8.69
CA PRO A 273 -11.04 -5.82 -9.38
C PRO A 273 -12.51 -5.92 -9.78
N LYS A 274 -12.96 -7.10 -10.20
CA LYS A 274 -14.36 -7.36 -10.53
C LYS A 274 -15.09 -7.94 -9.33
N GLY A 275 -16.18 -7.28 -8.91
CA GLY A 275 -17.00 -7.74 -7.79
C GLY A 275 -16.47 -7.34 -6.41
N ASN A 276 -16.84 -8.07 -5.38
CA ASN A 276 -16.46 -7.87 -3.98
C ASN A 276 -16.74 -6.46 -3.43
N ILE A 277 -17.79 -5.81 -3.91
CA ILE A 277 -18.04 -4.38 -3.67
C ILE A 277 -18.29 -4.09 -2.19
N ARG A 278 -18.97 -4.98 -1.48
CA ARG A 278 -19.21 -4.87 -0.04
C ARG A 278 -17.90 -4.88 0.76
N LYS A 279 -16.98 -5.78 0.41
CA LYS A 279 -15.66 -5.88 1.06
C LYS A 279 -14.87 -4.60 0.83
N LYS A 280 -14.82 -4.10 -0.40
CA LYS A 280 -14.14 -2.85 -0.75
C LYS A 280 -14.73 -1.64 -0.02
N ALA A 281 -16.06 -1.56 0.08
CA ALA A 281 -16.75 -0.45 0.76
C ALA A 281 -16.46 -0.38 2.26
N GLY A 282 -16.17 -1.51 2.90
CA GLY A 282 -15.83 -1.59 4.32
C GLY A 282 -14.33 -1.56 4.63
N PHE A 283 -13.48 -1.37 3.63
CA PHE A 283 -12.03 -1.51 3.76
C PHE A 283 -11.30 -0.17 3.60
N SER A 284 -10.20 0.02 4.35
CA SER A 284 -9.28 1.15 4.23
C SER A 284 -7.88 0.65 3.94
N ASN A 285 -7.42 0.80 2.71
CA ASN A 285 -6.05 0.46 2.33
C ASN A 285 -5.02 1.32 3.07
N CYS A 286 -5.33 2.58 3.34
CA CYS A 286 -4.41 3.46 4.08
C CYS A 286 -4.19 2.98 5.51
N LEU A 287 -5.25 2.55 6.21
CA LEU A 287 -5.12 1.98 7.55
C LEU A 287 -4.35 0.66 7.54
N PHE A 288 -4.57 -0.18 6.54
CA PHE A 288 -3.80 -1.40 6.33
C PHE A 288 -2.30 -1.10 6.18
N GLU A 289 -1.95 -0.15 5.35
CA GLU A 289 -0.55 0.22 5.07
C GLU A 289 0.17 0.81 6.29
N VAL A 290 -0.50 1.62 7.11
CA VAL A 290 0.13 2.19 8.31
C VAL A 290 0.35 1.17 9.42
N MET A 291 -0.42 0.08 9.41
CA MET A 291 -0.26 -1.00 10.40
C MET A 291 0.79 -2.04 9.97
N TYR A 292 1.05 -2.18 8.68
CA TYR A 292 1.92 -3.20 8.13
C TYR A 292 2.98 -2.59 7.23
N SER A 293 4.20 -2.47 7.74
CA SER A 293 5.34 -1.98 6.95
C SER A 293 6.67 -2.31 7.64
N GLU A 294 7.74 -2.17 6.90
CA GLU A 294 9.09 -2.17 7.45
C GLU A 294 9.39 -0.78 8.03
N PRO A 295 9.94 -0.69 9.27
CA PRO A 295 10.30 0.58 9.88
C PRO A 295 11.61 1.15 9.31
N CYS A 296 11.61 1.49 8.04
CA CYS A 296 12.74 2.04 7.32
C CYS A 296 12.29 3.10 6.31
N PRO A 297 13.22 3.95 5.83
CA PRO A 297 12.94 4.84 4.72
C PRO A 297 12.63 4.09 3.42
N MET A 298 12.02 4.78 2.47
CA MET A 298 11.76 4.26 1.13
C MET A 298 13.07 3.95 0.38
N ILE A 299 13.06 2.92 -0.44
CA ILE A 299 14.15 2.61 -1.35
C ILE A 299 14.10 3.57 -2.54
N LYS A 300 15.19 4.28 -2.76
CA LYS A 300 15.29 5.33 -3.77
C LYS A 300 15.97 4.86 -5.05
N ALA A 301 16.98 4.01 -4.89
CA ALA A 301 17.82 3.54 -5.99
C ALA A 301 18.65 2.33 -5.55
N TYR A 302 19.55 1.89 -6.42
CA TYR A 302 20.52 0.85 -6.12
C TYR A 302 21.91 1.34 -6.53
N CYS A 303 22.93 0.88 -5.80
CA CYS A 303 24.33 1.15 -6.16
C CYS A 303 25.15 -0.15 -6.07
N CYS A 304 26.27 -0.17 -6.76
CA CYS A 304 27.21 -1.29 -6.70
C CYS A 304 28.41 -0.93 -5.84
N GLU A 305 28.61 -1.68 -4.75
CA GLU A 305 29.76 -1.53 -3.85
C GLU A 305 30.48 -2.86 -3.75
N ALA A 306 31.79 -2.87 -4.04
CA ALA A 306 32.62 -4.06 -3.99
C ALA A 306 32.03 -5.28 -4.75
N GLY A 307 31.44 -5.04 -5.92
CA GLY A 307 30.82 -6.07 -6.76
C GLY A 307 29.42 -6.53 -6.30
N ARG A 308 28.89 -5.95 -5.26
CA ARG A 308 27.57 -6.27 -4.72
C ARG A 308 26.61 -5.08 -4.90
N TYR A 309 25.39 -5.37 -5.34
CA TYR A 309 24.33 -4.36 -5.48
C TYR A 309 23.58 -4.23 -4.17
N ILE A 310 23.47 -2.99 -3.68
CA ILE A 310 22.79 -2.66 -2.43
C ILE A 310 21.73 -1.58 -2.66
N PRO A 311 20.62 -1.61 -1.90
CA PRO A 311 19.61 -0.55 -1.95
C PRO A 311 20.15 0.75 -1.36
N VAL A 312 19.75 1.87 -1.97
CA VAL A 312 19.97 3.22 -1.45
C VAL A 312 18.65 3.74 -0.89
N PHE A 313 18.65 4.10 0.38
CA PHE A 313 17.45 4.58 1.07
C PHE A 313 17.29 6.09 0.93
N SER A 314 16.03 6.54 0.91
CA SER A 314 15.69 7.95 1.05
C SER A 314 16.16 8.48 2.41
N GLN A 315 16.46 9.78 2.48
CA GLN A 315 16.78 10.45 3.75
C GLN A 315 15.54 10.83 4.56
N VAL A 316 14.36 10.71 3.98
CA VAL A 316 13.08 10.98 4.66
C VAL A 316 12.72 9.78 5.52
N GLU A 317 12.77 9.96 6.85
CA GLU A 317 12.39 8.92 7.80
C GLU A 317 10.87 8.69 7.82
N ASN A 318 10.47 7.43 8.05
CA ASN A 318 9.07 7.12 8.30
C ASN A 318 8.68 7.61 9.71
N PRO A 319 7.72 8.54 9.84
CA PRO A 319 7.33 9.07 11.15
C PRO A 319 6.66 8.04 12.06
N ASN A 320 6.22 6.91 11.52
CA ASN A 320 5.64 5.80 12.27
C ASN A 320 6.68 4.74 12.68
N THR A 321 7.97 5.02 12.55
CA THR A 321 9.06 4.04 12.75
C THR A 321 8.96 3.32 14.10
N GLU A 322 8.80 4.04 15.20
CA GLU A 322 8.73 3.43 16.54
C GLU A 322 7.49 2.53 16.71
N GLN A 323 6.35 2.97 16.19
CA GLN A 323 5.13 2.17 16.22
C GLN A 323 5.26 0.90 15.36
N LEU A 324 5.87 1.00 14.19
CA LEU A 324 6.09 -0.15 13.31
C LEU A 324 7.08 -1.15 13.90
N LYS A 325 8.14 -0.69 14.58
CA LYS A 325 9.06 -1.57 15.31
C LYS A 325 8.32 -2.37 16.38
N LYS A 326 7.48 -1.70 17.15
CA LYS A 326 6.66 -2.34 18.19
C LYS A 326 5.67 -3.33 17.59
N ASN A 327 4.97 -2.95 16.53
CA ASN A 327 4.06 -3.83 15.82
C ASN A 327 4.74 -5.11 15.34
N ASN A 328 5.93 -4.99 14.76
CA ASN A 328 6.68 -6.14 14.27
C ASN A 328 7.20 -7.03 15.42
N GLU A 329 7.54 -6.46 16.57
CA GLU A 329 7.87 -7.24 17.77
C GLU A 329 6.67 -8.03 18.29
N LEU A 330 5.49 -7.40 18.34
CA LEU A 330 4.25 -8.07 18.71
C LEU A 330 3.87 -9.18 17.74
N LEU A 331 4.11 -8.97 16.46
CA LEU A 331 3.89 -9.99 15.43
C LEU A 331 4.83 -11.19 15.63
N ARG A 332 6.10 -10.96 15.94
CA ARG A 332 7.04 -12.04 16.27
C ARG A 332 6.61 -12.81 17.50
N MET A 333 6.16 -12.12 18.56
CA MET A 333 5.60 -12.75 19.76
C MET A 333 4.39 -13.63 19.41
N PHE A 334 3.46 -13.10 18.61
CA PHE A 334 2.30 -13.86 18.14
C PHE A 334 2.71 -15.13 17.37
N MET A 335 3.67 -15.00 16.45
CA MET A 335 4.16 -16.14 15.67
C MET A 335 4.89 -17.18 16.53
N ASP A 336 5.62 -16.77 17.54
CA ASP A 336 6.27 -17.70 18.49
C ASP A 336 5.21 -18.54 19.22
N HIS A 337 4.14 -17.93 19.70
CA HIS A 337 3.06 -18.67 20.35
C HIS A 337 2.26 -19.53 19.34
N LEU A 338 2.07 -19.04 18.12
CA LEU A 338 1.41 -19.79 17.05
C LEU A 338 2.18 -21.06 16.72
N SER A 339 3.52 -20.98 16.61
CA SER A 339 4.39 -22.10 16.29
C SER A 339 4.38 -23.22 17.35
N LYS A 340 3.97 -22.91 18.57
CA LYS A 340 3.83 -23.87 19.68
C LYS A 340 2.48 -24.59 19.70
N GLN A 341 1.55 -24.17 18.85
CA GLN A 341 0.26 -24.84 18.72
C GLN A 341 0.44 -26.19 18.01
N PRO A 342 -0.45 -27.20 18.28
CA PRO A 342 -0.36 -28.49 17.60
C PRO A 342 -0.41 -28.35 16.07
N GLU A 343 0.51 -28.99 15.37
CA GLU A 343 0.70 -28.89 13.92
C GLU A 343 -0.58 -29.21 13.12
N HIS A 344 -1.35 -30.21 13.58
CA HIS A 344 -2.61 -30.59 12.92
C HIS A 344 -3.67 -29.47 12.87
N LYS A 345 -3.55 -28.45 13.73
CA LYS A 345 -4.44 -27.28 13.72
C LYS A 345 -4.05 -26.24 12.67
N ALA A 346 -2.84 -26.32 12.12
CA ALA A 346 -2.38 -25.35 11.11
C ALA A 346 -3.27 -25.32 9.86
N ALA A 347 -3.79 -26.46 9.42
CA ALA A 347 -4.71 -26.56 8.30
C ALA A 347 -6.00 -25.73 8.50
N MET A 348 -6.38 -25.45 9.73
CA MET A 348 -7.55 -24.63 10.06
C MET A 348 -7.37 -23.16 9.74
N LEU A 349 -6.13 -22.68 9.55
CA LEU A 349 -5.84 -21.28 9.17
C LEU A 349 -6.48 -20.90 7.85
N CYS A 350 -6.54 -21.82 6.90
CA CYS A 350 -7.08 -21.60 5.56
C CYS A 350 -8.58 -21.98 5.43
N GLN A 351 -9.16 -22.61 6.43
CA GLN A 351 -10.54 -23.13 6.36
C GLN A 351 -11.62 -22.11 6.70
N LYS A 352 -11.33 -21.12 7.54
CA LYS A 352 -12.31 -20.15 8.00
C LYS A 352 -11.76 -18.74 7.90
N ASP A 353 -12.35 -17.95 7.00
CA ASP A 353 -11.99 -16.57 6.80
C ASP A 353 -12.58 -15.66 7.88
N ILE A 354 -11.79 -15.35 8.89
CA ILE A 354 -12.13 -14.36 9.91
C ILE A 354 -11.41 -13.02 9.73
N ALA A 355 -10.38 -12.97 8.88
CA ALA A 355 -9.61 -11.75 8.63
C ALA A 355 -10.49 -10.61 8.11
N GLY A 356 -11.35 -10.90 7.16
CA GLY A 356 -12.28 -9.92 6.60
C GLY A 356 -13.21 -9.32 7.65
N LYS A 357 -13.74 -10.13 8.56
CA LYS A 357 -14.59 -9.67 9.67
C LYS A 357 -13.83 -8.81 10.68
N LEU A 358 -12.59 -9.18 10.99
CA LEU A 358 -11.71 -8.39 11.86
C LEU A 358 -11.44 -7.00 11.27
N TYR A 359 -11.03 -6.94 10.01
CA TYR A 359 -10.80 -5.67 9.32
C TYR A 359 -12.08 -4.84 9.18
N GLU A 360 -13.18 -5.46 8.77
CA GLU A 360 -14.45 -4.75 8.63
C GLU A 360 -14.88 -4.10 9.95
N THR A 361 -14.70 -4.78 11.06
CA THR A 361 -15.09 -4.27 12.38
C THR A 361 -14.35 -2.99 12.74
N ILE A 362 -13.03 -2.96 12.61
CA ILE A 362 -12.25 -1.78 12.98
C ILE A 362 -12.26 -0.70 11.89
N MET A 363 -12.23 -1.08 10.61
CA MET A 363 -12.13 -0.13 9.51
C MET A 363 -13.45 0.58 9.21
N SER A 364 -14.59 -0.16 9.23
CA SER A 364 -15.88 0.41 8.85
C SER A 364 -16.66 0.97 10.04
N ARG A 365 -16.38 0.51 11.26
CA ARG A 365 -17.10 0.91 12.48
C ARG A 365 -16.15 1.02 13.68
N PRO A 366 -15.12 1.87 13.62
CA PRO A 366 -14.24 2.03 14.75
C PRO A 366 -14.97 2.61 15.95
N ASN A 367 -14.55 2.24 17.16
CA ASN A 367 -15.00 2.96 18.35
C ASN A 367 -14.23 4.29 18.51
N ARG A 368 -14.56 5.10 19.49
CA ARG A 368 -13.93 6.42 19.69
C ARG A 368 -12.44 6.32 20.02
N TRP A 369 -12.04 5.32 20.78
CA TRP A 369 -10.64 5.11 21.12
C TRP A 369 -9.84 4.71 19.87
N GLU A 370 -10.35 3.75 19.09
CA GLU A 370 -9.72 3.26 17.86
C GLU A 370 -9.59 4.37 16.81
N ALA A 371 -10.66 5.13 16.61
CA ALA A 371 -10.64 6.25 15.69
C ALA A 371 -9.62 7.33 16.06
N LYS A 372 -9.49 7.61 17.34
CA LYS A 372 -8.50 8.56 17.85
C LYS A 372 -7.08 8.04 17.74
N TYR A 373 -6.84 6.83 18.22
CA TYR A 373 -5.51 6.24 18.25
C TYR A 373 -4.95 5.99 16.84
N TYR A 374 -5.68 5.24 16.02
CA TYR A 374 -5.24 4.92 14.66
C TYR A 374 -5.35 6.09 13.70
N GLY A 375 -6.30 6.98 13.92
CA GLY A 375 -6.48 8.18 13.09
C GLY A 375 -5.32 9.15 13.11
N MET A 376 -4.47 9.10 14.15
CA MET A 376 -3.26 9.94 14.29
C MET A 376 -2.05 9.37 13.54
N GLN A 377 -2.12 8.16 13.01
CA GLN A 377 -1.05 7.59 12.22
C GLN A 377 -0.82 8.41 10.95
N LEU A 378 0.43 8.57 10.57
CA LEU A 378 0.80 9.39 9.42
C LEU A 378 1.02 8.53 8.18
N PHE A 379 0.58 9.01 7.04
CA PHE A 379 0.84 8.36 5.76
C PHE A 379 1.04 9.38 4.65
N SER A 380 1.66 8.93 3.56
CA SER A 380 1.80 9.69 2.33
C SER A 380 1.29 8.88 1.15
N ASP A 381 0.52 9.49 0.27
CA ASP A 381 0.17 8.93 -1.06
C ASP A 381 1.12 9.44 -2.15
N ASP A 382 2.10 10.26 -1.78
CA ASP A 382 3.14 10.69 -2.70
C ASP A 382 4.20 9.60 -2.89
N LEU A 383 4.70 9.49 -4.12
CA LEU A 383 5.71 8.50 -4.52
C LEU A 383 7.02 8.63 -3.73
N SER A 384 7.38 9.84 -3.31
CA SER A 384 8.65 10.14 -2.61
C SER A 384 8.54 10.21 -1.09
N ASP A 385 7.37 9.99 -0.48
CA ASP A 385 7.10 10.11 0.95
C ASP A 385 7.42 11.49 1.56
N GLU A 386 7.45 12.55 0.76
CA GLU A 386 7.81 13.91 1.23
C GLU A 386 6.67 14.62 1.96
N HIS A 387 5.41 14.25 1.73
CA HIS A 387 4.23 14.85 2.34
C HIS A 387 3.48 13.85 3.19
N MET A 388 3.54 14.04 4.51
CA MET A 388 2.88 13.19 5.49
C MET A 388 1.67 13.88 6.10
N ARG A 389 0.58 13.14 6.29
CA ARG A 389 -0.63 13.61 6.97
C ARG A 389 -1.28 12.49 7.77
N CYS A 390 -2.09 12.87 8.75
CA CYS A 390 -2.89 11.89 9.51
C CYS A 390 -3.89 11.20 8.59
N ILE A 391 -4.07 9.88 8.76
CA ILE A 391 -5.03 9.11 7.96
C ILE A 391 -6.48 9.49 8.22
N ALA A 392 -6.80 9.95 9.44
CA ALA A 392 -8.11 10.50 9.77
C ALA A 392 -7.99 12.02 9.98
N ASN A 393 -8.12 12.79 8.92
CA ASN A 393 -8.08 14.25 8.96
C ASN A 393 -9.26 14.80 9.77
N ARG A 394 -9.03 15.90 10.50
CA ARG A 394 -10.14 16.67 11.07
C ARG A 394 -10.87 17.38 9.95
N LEU A 395 -12.05 16.89 9.62
CA LEU A 395 -12.96 17.57 8.69
C LEU A 395 -13.90 18.48 9.46
N THR A 396 -14.25 19.64 8.87
CA THR A 396 -15.31 20.48 9.39
C THR A 396 -16.66 19.77 9.21
N GLN A 397 -17.68 20.20 9.99
CA GLN A 397 -19.04 19.69 9.87
C GLN A 397 -19.60 19.84 8.45
N ARG A 398 -19.19 20.91 7.76
CA ARG A 398 -19.59 21.19 6.37
C ARG A 398 -18.97 20.18 5.41
N GLU A 399 -17.69 19.89 5.57
CA GLU A 399 -16.97 18.88 4.76
C GLU A 399 -17.55 17.49 4.97
N ILE A 400 -17.96 17.13 6.19
CA ILE A 400 -18.62 15.85 6.48
C ILE A 400 -19.97 15.77 5.78
N LYS A 401 -20.76 16.86 5.76
CA LYS A 401 -22.01 16.92 4.99
C LYS A 401 -21.78 16.75 3.49
N ASP A 402 -20.69 17.31 2.97
CA ASP A 402 -20.33 17.20 1.55
C ASP A 402 -19.90 15.76 1.16
N LEU A 403 -19.58 14.91 2.13
CA LEU A 403 -19.30 13.48 1.92
C LEU A 403 -20.58 12.62 1.78
N ARG A 404 -21.77 13.20 1.93
CA ARG A 404 -23.03 12.49 1.70
C ARG A 404 -23.16 12.09 0.22
N ILE A 405 -23.87 10.99 -0.03
CA ILE A 405 -24.05 10.40 -1.38
C ILE A 405 -24.40 11.43 -2.43
N LEU A 406 -25.39 12.28 -2.16
CA LEU A 406 -25.85 13.26 -3.14
C LEU A 406 -24.77 14.28 -3.47
N SER A 407 -24.03 14.76 -2.48
CA SER A 407 -22.93 15.70 -2.69
C SER A 407 -21.80 15.06 -3.47
N LYS A 408 -21.42 13.82 -3.14
CA LYS A 408 -20.40 13.07 -3.90
C LYS A 408 -20.85 12.79 -5.34
N LEU A 409 -22.08 12.40 -5.54
CA LEU A 409 -22.65 12.20 -6.89
C LEU A 409 -22.65 13.49 -7.71
N CYS A 410 -23.03 14.62 -7.13
CA CYS A 410 -22.98 15.93 -7.79
C CYS A 410 -21.55 16.31 -8.21
N ILE A 411 -20.56 16.05 -7.35
CA ILE A 411 -19.13 16.31 -7.65
C ILE A 411 -18.65 15.37 -8.76
N MET A 412 -18.99 14.09 -8.68
CA MET A 412 -18.60 13.08 -9.68
C MET A 412 -19.24 13.35 -11.06
N LEU A 413 -20.42 13.96 -11.10
CA LEU A 413 -21.11 14.35 -12.33
C LEU A 413 -20.68 15.73 -12.85
N GLY A 414 -19.72 16.39 -12.18
CA GLY A 414 -19.27 17.73 -12.57
C GLY A 414 -20.27 18.84 -12.27
N LEU A 415 -21.34 18.57 -11.52
CA LEU A 415 -22.39 19.53 -11.15
C LEU A 415 -22.00 20.43 -9.98
N SER A 416 -20.90 20.11 -9.29
CA SER A 416 -20.35 20.90 -8.18
C SER A 416 -18.85 21.05 -8.34
N LYS A 417 -18.34 22.27 -8.12
CA LYS A 417 -16.90 22.59 -8.15
C LYS A 417 -16.20 22.41 -6.80
N LYS A 418 -16.89 21.88 -5.78
CA LYS A 418 -16.31 21.69 -4.45
C LYS A 418 -15.26 20.61 -4.49
N VAL A 419 -14.05 20.94 -4.04
CA VAL A 419 -12.98 19.99 -3.78
C VAL A 419 -13.25 19.38 -2.40
N ILE A 420 -13.46 18.05 -2.35
CA ILE A 420 -13.52 17.32 -1.09
C ILE A 420 -12.09 16.84 -0.78
N HIS A 421 -11.55 17.27 0.35
CA HIS A 421 -10.32 16.68 0.91
C HIS A 421 -10.70 15.30 1.49
N GLU A 422 -10.45 14.26 0.72
CA GLU A 422 -10.71 12.90 1.19
C GLU A 422 -9.70 12.52 2.28
N SER A 423 -10.24 12.00 3.38
CA SER A 423 -9.45 11.35 4.43
C SER A 423 -8.98 9.99 3.95
N GLY A 424 -7.77 9.56 4.35
CA GLY A 424 -7.28 8.21 4.11
C GLY A 424 -8.12 7.14 4.82
N TRP A 425 -8.80 7.52 5.89
CA TRP A 425 -9.74 6.68 6.64
C TRP A 425 -10.96 7.50 7.08
N ILE A 426 -11.92 7.61 6.20
CA ILE A 426 -13.11 8.46 6.40
C ILE A 426 -13.94 8.05 7.63
N GLU A 427 -14.05 6.77 7.89
CA GLU A 427 -14.81 6.25 9.03
C GLU A 427 -14.19 6.71 10.37
N GLY A 428 -12.87 6.69 10.48
CA GLY A 428 -12.15 7.25 11.62
C GLY A 428 -12.41 8.75 11.79
N THR A 429 -12.37 9.49 10.70
CA THR A 429 -12.66 10.93 10.70
C THR A 429 -14.09 11.22 11.17
N ILE A 430 -15.08 10.47 10.71
CA ILE A 430 -16.48 10.63 11.09
C ILE A 430 -16.67 10.38 12.60
N VAL A 431 -16.08 9.31 13.12
CA VAL A 431 -16.17 8.97 14.55
C VAL A 431 -15.48 10.03 15.41
N ASN A 432 -14.32 10.53 14.98
CA ASN A 432 -13.59 11.60 15.67
C ASN A 432 -14.38 12.92 15.70
N ALA A 433 -15.15 13.23 14.67
CA ALA A 433 -16.01 14.40 14.63
C ALA A 433 -17.17 14.33 15.63
N GLY A 434 -17.62 13.15 16.02
CA GLY A 434 -18.52 12.88 17.14
C GLY A 434 -19.98 13.27 16.95
N LYS A 435 -20.40 13.73 15.75
CA LYS A 435 -21.79 14.13 15.46
C LYS A 435 -22.38 13.29 14.34
N HIS A 436 -23.64 12.88 14.49
CA HIS A 436 -24.40 12.10 13.51
C HIS A 436 -23.62 10.89 12.95
N ILE A 437 -22.85 10.22 13.82
CA ILE A 437 -21.89 9.15 13.46
C ILE A 437 -22.57 8.08 12.59
N SER A 438 -23.67 7.50 13.06
CA SER A 438 -24.33 6.39 12.36
C SER A 438 -24.86 6.78 10.98
N SER A 439 -25.40 7.99 10.85
CA SER A 439 -25.89 8.50 9.55
C SER A 439 -24.73 8.76 8.58
N ASN A 440 -23.68 9.39 9.07
CA ASN A 440 -22.51 9.71 8.26
C ASN A 440 -21.72 8.45 7.84
N LEU A 441 -21.60 7.46 8.72
CA LEU A 441 -20.99 6.16 8.37
C LEU A 441 -21.80 5.44 7.27
N ARG A 442 -23.13 5.44 7.36
CA ARG A 442 -23.97 4.87 6.30
C ARG A 442 -23.78 5.58 4.96
N SER A 443 -23.77 6.91 4.98
CA SER A 443 -23.55 7.73 3.78
C SER A 443 -22.17 7.50 3.16
N ALA A 444 -21.13 7.44 3.97
CA ALA A 444 -19.76 7.15 3.52
C ALA A 444 -19.67 5.75 2.91
N ARG A 445 -20.25 4.74 3.55
CA ARG A 445 -20.26 3.36 3.05
C ARG A 445 -20.99 3.26 1.71
N MET A 446 -22.13 3.95 1.56
CA MET A 446 -22.88 3.95 0.33
C MET A 446 -22.13 4.67 -0.80
N ALA A 447 -21.46 5.79 -0.51
CA ALA A 447 -20.61 6.49 -1.49
C ALA A 447 -19.47 5.61 -1.98
N LYS A 448 -18.79 4.92 -1.07
CA LYS A 448 -17.74 3.94 -1.40
C LYS A 448 -18.31 2.76 -2.22
N TYR A 449 -19.47 2.26 -1.86
CA TYR A 449 -20.14 1.19 -2.59
C TYR A 449 -20.40 1.60 -4.05
N VAL A 450 -20.96 2.77 -4.30
CA VAL A 450 -21.22 3.28 -5.65
C VAL A 450 -19.91 3.46 -6.43
N THR A 451 -18.89 4.01 -5.80
CA THR A 451 -17.56 4.19 -6.41
C THR A 451 -16.97 2.85 -6.86
N HIS A 452 -16.97 1.86 -5.99
CA HIS A 452 -16.41 0.54 -6.29
C HIS A 452 -17.28 -0.27 -7.26
N LEU A 453 -18.59 -0.06 -7.25
CA LEU A 453 -19.48 -0.65 -8.27
C LEU A 453 -19.11 -0.15 -9.68
N ARG A 454 -18.93 1.17 -9.82
CA ARG A 454 -18.52 1.75 -11.12
C ARG A 454 -17.14 1.25 -11.56
N GLN A 455 -16.22 1.16 -10.62
CA GLN A 455 -14.86 0.64 -10.87
C GLN A 455 -14.90 -0.82 -11.30
N SER A 456 -15.71 -1.65 -10.63
CA SER A 456 -15.92 -3.05 -10.96
C SER A 456 -16.50 -3.25 -12.36
N LEU A 457 -17.46 -2.40 -12.77
CA LEU A 457 -18.06 -2.47 -14.09
C LEU A 457 -17.08 -2.12 -15.22
N LYS A 458 -16.04 -1.33 -14.92
CA LYS A 458 -14.98 -0.98 -15.86
C LYS A 458 -13.83 -1.99 -15.90
N ALA A 459 -13.76 -2.89 -14.92
CA ALA A 459 -12.70 -3.89 -14.85
C ALA A 459 -12.88 -4.93 -15.96
N LYS A 460 -11.83 -5.10 -16.81
CA LYS A 460 -11.77 -6.06 -17.92
C LYS A 460 -11.03 -7.31 -17.51
#